data_39c3e550f71b75a37837e1591bd0339a
#
_entry.id   39c3e550f71b75a37837e1591bd0339a
#
_cell.length_a   1.000
_cell.length_b   1.000
_cell.length_c   1.000
_cell.angle_alpha   90.00
_cell.angle_beta   90.00
_cell.angle_gamma   90.00
#
_symmetry.space_group_name_H-M   'P 1'
#
loop_
_entity.id
_entity.type
_entity.pdbx_description
1 polymer ?
#
loop_
_entity_poly.entity_id
_entity_poly.type
_entity_poly.pdbx_seq_one_letter_code
_entity_poly.pdbx_strand_id
1 'polypeptide(L)'
;ALKELSKTNYRQYVESTFDALNPQLVLIINGDNLLPKTVEYFATKSKVAIWLFDSITRIEDTLPNIPYAHAIFCYEKEDIQLIKTKYNIDANFVAQAVDDSLYFHIPKDKTLDIVFAGDIFHSTKRREIIPKIVKRYAHKSICIWGLYKPYYKGLWTWLTREQKQVYKNRNTTAQQLNNDYNHSRVILNIHHEQQKNGANPKVFEIAATGSYQICDANPYIEELFPNGEIGIYHDEQELFNL
;
A
#
# COMPACT_ATOMS: atom_id res chain seq x y z
N ALA A 1 4.10 -22.07 21.71
CA ALA A 1 3.72 -23.45 21.34
C ALA A 1 2.68 -23.50 20.19
N LEU A 2 1.46 -22.94 20.34
CA LEU A 2 0.43 -22.99 19.27
C LEU A 2 0.85 -22.24 18.00
N LYS A 3 1.54 -21.10 18.14
CA LYS A 3 2.04 -20.33 16.99
C LYS A 3 3.18 -21.04 16.24
N GLU A 4 3.97 -21.83 16.93
CA GLU A 4 5.04 -22.66 16.35
C GLU A 4 4.49 -23.90 15.65
N LEU A 5 3.50 -24.57 16.24
CA LEU A 5 2.80 -25.70 15.62
C LEU A 5 2.11 -25.27 14.31
N SER A 6 1.49 -24.08 14.27
CA SER A 6 0.89 -23.54 13.06
C SER A 6 1.92 -23.23 11.97
N LYS A 7 3.08 -22.71 12.33
CA LYS A 7 4.19 -22.46 11.38
C LYS A 7 4.78 -23.77 10.83
N THR A 8 4.90 -24.80 11.66
CA THR A 8 5.39 -26.12 11.22
C THR A 8 4.44 -26.82 10.27
N ASN A 9 3.13 -26.79 10.55
CA ASN A 9 2.11 -27.36 9.67
C ASN A 9 2.03 -26.59 8.34
N TYR A 10 2.14 -25.25 8.38
CA TYR A 10 2.17 -24.42 7.18
C TYR A 10 3.40 -24.74 6.32
N ARG A 11 4.57 -24.87 6.94
CA ARG A 11 5.79 -25.29 6.26
C ARG A 11 5.62 -26.62 5.54
N GLN A 12 5.16 -27.66 6.22
CA GLN A 12 4.96 -28.98 5.63
C GLN A 12 3.99 -28.94 4.45
N TYR A 13 2.90 -28.19 4.59
CA TYR A 13 1.94 -27.99 3.50
C TYR A 13 2.58 -27.32 2.29
N VAL A 14 3.32 -26.25 2.49
CA VAL A 14 3.94 -25.47 1.39
C VAL A 14 5.03 -26.31 0.71
N GLU A 15 5.89 -27.03 1.46
CA GLU A 15 6.94 -27.89 0.92
C GLU A 15 6.36 -29.09 0.16
N SER A 16 5.31 -29.74 0.68
CA SER A 16 4.65 -30.86 -0.02
C SER A 16 3.93 -30.39 -1.30
N THR A 17 3.34 -29.19 -1.28
CA THR A 17 2.73 -28.59 -2.48
C THR A 17 3.80 -28.27 -3.53
N PHE A 18 4.93 -27.73 -3.12
CA PHE A 18 6.07 -27.46 -3.99
C PHE A 18 6.59 -28.74 -4.64
N ASP A 19 6.78 -29.82 -3.87
CA ASP A 19 7.25 -31.10 -4.41
C ASP A 19 6.24 -31.72 -5.39
N ALA A 20 4.94 -31.63 -5.10
CA ALA A 20 3.89 -32.13 -5.97
C ALA A 20 3.80 -31.38 -7.31
N LEU A 21 4.00 -30.04 -7.28
CA LEU A 21 3.94 -29.19 -8.47
C LEU A 21 5.25 -29.18 -9.26
N ASN A 22 6.38 -29.44 -8.61
CA ASN A 22 7.73 -29.39 -9.18
C ASN A 22 7.96 -28.15 -10.09
N PRO A 23 7.77 -26.91 -9.59
CA PRO A 23 7.78 -25.73 -10.41
C PRO A 23 9.20 -25.37 -10.83
N GLN A 24 9.36 -24.76 -12.00
CA GLN A 24 10.63 -24.21 -12.46
C GLN A 24 10.96 -22.87 -11.79
N LEU A 25 9.93 -22.12 -11.39
CA LEU A 25 10.02 -20.81 -10.76
C LEU A 25 9.05 -20.72 -9.57
N VAL A 26 9.54 -20.24 -8.46
CA VAL A 26 8.75 -19.85 -7.29
C VAL A 26 8.79 -18.33 -7.16
N LEU A 27 7.64 -17.67 -7.24
CA LEU A 27 7.49 -16.26 -6.93
C LEU A 27 6.92 -16.10 -5.52
N ILE A 28 7.67 -15.46 -4.65
CA ILE A 28 7.29 -15.15 -3.27
C ILE A 28 6.91 -13.68 -3.20
N ILE A 29 5.68 -13.38 -2.79
CA ILE A 29 5.22 -12.01 -2.56
C ILE A 29 5.35 -11.72 -1.07
N ASN A 30 6.17 -10.74 -0.70
CA ASN A 30 6.65 -10.43 0.65
C ASN A 30 7.31 -11.64 1.35
N GLY A 31 6.58 -12.70 1.67
CA GLY A 31 7.11 -13.92 2.27
C GLY A 31 7.14 -13.91 3.81
N ASP A 32 6.34 -13.05 4.46
CA ASP A 32 6.34 -12.82 5.92
C ASP A 32 6.10 -14.09 6.75
N ASN A 33 5.45 -15.11 6.17
CA ASN A 33 5.14 -16.36 6.86
C ASN A 33 6.04 -17.54 6.46
N LEU A 34 6.98 -17.32 5.53
CA LEU A 34 7.90 -18.34 5.10
C LEU A 34 9.15 -18.37 5.97
N LEU A 35 9.55 -19.57 6.35
CA LEU A 35 10.82 -19.78 7.07
C LEU A 35 11.98 -19.77 6.07
N PRO A 36 13.15 -19.22 6.44
CA PRO A 36 14.34 -19.23 5.58
C PRO A 36 14.71 -20.60 5.05
N LYS A 37 14.61 -21.65 5.88
CA LYS A 37 14.86 -23.05 5.48
C LYS A 37 13.92 -23.56 4.38
N THR A 38 12.69 -23.05 4.32
CA THR A 38 11.75 -23.40 3.26
C THR A 38 12.14 -22.72 1.95
N VAL A 39 12.55 -21.45 2.02
CA VAL A 39 13.02 -20.72 0.83
C VAL A 39 14.33 -21.30 0.31
N GLU A 40 15.26 -21.65 1.21
CA GLU A 40 16.50 -22.37 0.89
C GLU A 40 16.19 -23.70 0.17
N TYR A 41 15.25 -24.49 0.70
CA TYR A 41 14.82 -25.74 0.09
C TYR A 41 14.28 -25.54 -1.34
N PHE A 42 13.45 -24.52 -1.57
CA PHE A 42 12.99 -24.18 -2.91
C PHE A 42 14.15 -23.82 -3.84
N ALA A 43 15.09 -23.03 -3.32
CA ALA A 43 16.26 -22.58 -4.10
C ALA A 43 17.18 -23.72 -4.53
N THR A 44 17.15 -24.89 -3.87
CA THR A 44 17.92 -26.08 -4.27
C THR A 44 17.35 -26.78 -5.51
N LYS A 45 16.07 -26.55 -5.81
CA LYS A 45 15.35 -27.27 -6.88
C LYS A 45 14.79 -26.35 -7.97
N SER A 46 14.58 -25.06 -7.66
CA SER A 46 13.89 -24.12 -8.54
C SER A 46 14.54 -22.75 -8.50
N LYS A 47 14.26 -21.91 -9.48
CA LYS A 47 14.55 -20.48 -9.37
C LYS A 47 13.57 -19.86 -8.39
N VAL A 48 14.07 -19.01 -7.49
CA VAL A 48 13.26 -18.29 -6.50
C VAL A 48 13.38 -16.79 -6.76
N ALA A 49 12.25 -16.14 -6.93
CA ALA A 49 12.14 -14.68 -6.97
C ALA A 49 11.34 -14.19 -5.77
N ILE A 50 11.77 -13.10 -5.15
CA ILE A 50 11.03 -12.42 -4.09
C ILE A 50 10.58 -11.06 -4.62
N TRP A 51 9.29 -10.78 -4.56
CA TRP A 51 8.72 -9.48 -4.86
C TRP A 51 8.24 -8.83 -3.58
N LEU A 52 8.93 -7.75 -3.19
CA LEU A 52 8.63 -6.98 -2.00
C LEU A 52 7.54 -5.95 -2.32
N PHE A 53 6.35 -6.20 -1.79
CA PHE A 53 5.17 -5.38 -1.96
C PHE A 53 5.03 -4.33 -0.84
N ASP A 54 5.72 -4.54 0.28
CA ASP A 54 5.97 -3.59 1.35
C ASP A 54 7.48 -3.31 1.46
N SER A 55 7.86 -2.15 1.99
CA SER A 55 9.27 -1.85 2.23
C SER A 55 9.88 -2.81 3.26
N ILE A 56 11.15 -3.16 3.05
CA ILE A 56 11.93 -4.01 3.97
C ILE A 56 12.00 -3.44 5.39
N THR A 57 11.76 -2.15 5.56
CA THR A 57 11.69 -1.50 6.87
C THR A 57 10.43 -1.89 7.66
N ARG A 58 9.46 -2.50 7.02
CA ARG A 58 8.19 -2.94 7.62
C ARG A 58 8.07 -4.46 7.72
N ILE A 59 8.76 -5.21 6.87
CA ILE A 59 8.63 -6.65 6.73
C ILE A 59 9.88 -7.38 7.23
N GLU A 60 10.26 -7.16 8.49
CA GLU A 60 11.46 -7.73 9.09
C GLU A 60 11.51 -9.26 9.00
N ASP A 61 10.36 -9.94 9.10
CA ASP A 61 10.25 -11.41 9.00
C ASP A 61 10.66 -11.95 7.61
N THR A 62 10.63 -11.12 6.57
CA THR A 62 11.03 -11.49 5.20
C THR A 62 12.54 -11.40 5.00
N LEU A 63 13.23 -10.53 5.74
CA LEU A 63 14.65 -10.25 5.54
C LEU A 63 15.55 -11.49 5.57
N PRO A 64 15.34 -12.48 6.44
CA PRO A 64 16.14 -13.72 6.45
C PRO A 64 15.96 -14.59 5.20
N ASN A 65 14.93 -14.34 4.37
CA ASN A 65 14.68 -15.09 3.14
C ASN A 65 15.48 -14.55 1.94
N ILE A 66 15.87 -13.28 2.00
CA ILE A 66 16.56 -12.56 0.92
C ILE A 66 17.81 -13.31 0.40
N PRO A 67 18.71 -13.85 1.27
CA PRO A 67 19.91 -14.53 0.81
C PRO A 67 19.68 -15.77 -0.08
N TYR A 68 18.50 -16.35 -0.04
CA TYR A 68 18.15 -17.55 -0.82
C TYR A 68 17.44 -17.23 -2.15
N ALA A 69 17.13 -15.95 -2.39
CA ALA A 69 16.49 -15.55 -3.63
C ALA A 69 17.50 -15.43 -4.79
N HIS A 70 17.11 -15.87 -5.98
CA HIS A 70 17.85 -15.68 -7.22
C HIS A 70 17.58 -14.32 -7.86
N ALA A 71 16.42 -13.72 -7.55
CA ALA A 71 16.06 -12.38 -7.98
C ALA A 71 15.20 -11.70 -6.92
N ILE A 72 15.37 -10.39 -6.75
CA ILE A 72 14.61 -9.58 -5.82
C ILE A 72 14.06 -8.38 -6.57
N PHE A 73 12.78 -8.08 -6.33
CA PHE A 73 12.07 -6.95 -6.90
C PHE A 73 11.49 -6.09 -5.78
N CYS A 74 11.72 -4.77 -5.87
CA CYS A 74 11.27 -3.78 -4.89
C CYS A 74 10.49 -2.67 -5.59
N TYR A 75 9.42 -2.18 -4.99
CA TYR A 75 8.72 -0.99 -5.46
C TYR A 75 9.25 0.30 -4.82
N GLU A 76 10.07 0.17 -3.78
CA GLU A 76 10.70 1.28 -3.05
C GLU A 76 12.19 1.34 -3.44
N LYS A 77 12.59 2.44 -4.07
CA LYS A 77 13.97 2.58 -4.60
C LYS A 77 15.03 2.58 -3.49
N GLU A 78 14.68 3.08 -2.28
CA GLU A 78 15.61 3.04 -1.15
C GLU A 78 15.89 1.61 -0.67
N ASP A 79 14.94 0.70 -0.78
CA ASP A 79 15.13 -0.69 -0.38
C ASP A 79 16.21 -1.40 -1.21
N ILE A 80 16.37 -1.03 -2.47
CA ILE A 80 17.42 -1.56 -3.35
C ILE A 80 18.80 -1.30 -2.74
N GLN A 81 19.04 -0.07 -2.31
CA GLN A 81 20.30 0.31 -1.67
C GLN A 81 20.51 -0.37 -0.32
N LEU A 82 19.45 -0.49 0.47
CA LEU A 82 19.49 -1.17 1.76
C LEU A 82 19.80 -2.67 1.59
N ILE A 83 19.18 -3.35 0.64
CA ILE A 83 19.43 -4.76 0.32
C ILE A 83 20.89 -4.93 -0.18
N LYS A 84 21.33 -4.07 -1.07
CA LYS A 84 22.72 -4.10 -1.55
C LYS A 84 23.72 -3.94 -0.42
N THR A 85 23.50 -2.96 0.46
CA THR A 85 24.40 -2.67 1.58
C THR A 85 24.41 -3.81 2.60
N LYS A 86 23.24 -4.37 2.94
CA LYS A 86 23.11 -5.35 4.03
C LYS A 86 23.46 -6.77 3.61
N TYR A 87 23.09 -7.15 2.37
CA TYR A 87 23.22 -8.53 1.88
C TYR A 87 24.18 -8.69 0.71
N ASN A 88 24.71 -7.60 0.16
CA ASN A 88 25.51 -7.57 -1.07
C ASN A 88 24.80 -8.23 -2.28
N ILE A 89 23.47 -8.10 -2.34
CA ILE A 89 22.61 -8.64 -3.39
C ILE A 89 22.05 -7.48 -4.19
N ASP A 90 22.00 -7.63 -5.51
CA ASP A 90 21.36 -6.65 -6.38
C ASP A 90 19.85 -6.92 -6.45
N ALA A 91 19.06 -5.89 -6.18
CA ALA A 91 17.61 -5.91 -6.33
C ALA A 91 17.19 -5.03 -7.51
N ASN A 92 16.04 -5.34 -8.10
CA ASN A 92 15.50 -4.64 -9.25
C ASN A 92 14.29 -3.79 -8.84
N PHE A 93 14.16 -2.61 -9.41
CA PHE A 93 12.97 -1.79 -9.23
C PHE A 93 11.83 -2.31 -10.11
N VAL A 94 10.66 -2.51 -9.49
CA VAL A 94 9.39 -2.78 -10.18
C VAL A 94 8.32 -1.92 -9.53
N ALA A 95 7.84 -0.93 -10.26
CA ALA A 95 6.78 -0.05 -9.79
C ALA A 95 5.52 -0.85 -9.44
N GLN A 96 4.74 -0.32 -8.50
CA GLN A 96 3.35 -0.72 -8.33
C GLN A 96 2.56 -0.40 -9.60
N ALA A 97 1.43 -1.05 -9.77
CA ALA A 97 0.58 -0.90 -10.95
C ALA A 97 -0.90 -0.89 -10.54
N VAL A 98 -1.75 -0.65 -11.52
CA VAL A 98 -3.21 -0.74 -11.39
C VAL A 98 -3.75 -1.90 -12.22
N ASP A 99 -4.81 -2.52 -11.74
CA ASP A 99 -5.66 -3.40 -12.53
C ASP A 99 -6.73 -2.54 -13.22
N ASP A 100 -6.60 -2.34 -14.54
CA ASP A 100 -7.49 -1.50 -15.35
C ASP A 100 -8.88 -2.12 -15.55
N SER A 101 -9.05 -3.39 -15.21
CA SER A 101 -10.37 -4.01 -15.13
C SER A 101 -11.16 -3.61 -13.89
N LEU A 102 -10.46 -3.15 -12.84
CA LEU A 102 -11.04 -2.72 -11.56
C LEU A 102 -11.14 -1.20 -11.43
N TYR A 103 -10.14 -0.47 -11.96
CA TYR A 103 -10.05 0.98 -11.90
C TYR A 103 -9.98 1.57 -13.30
N PHE A 104 -11.00 2.30 -13.67
CA PHE A 104 -11.15 2.90 -15.00
C PHE A 104 -12.05 4.14 -14.95
N HIS A 105 -11.93 4.97 -15.95
CA HIS A 105 -12.73 6.18 -16.05
C HIS A 105 -14.21 5.85 -16.33
N ILE A 106 -15.10 6.46 -15.55
CA ILE A 106 -16.55 6.44 -15.76
C ILE A 106 -17.02 7.89 -15.80
N PRO A 107 -17.61 8.37 -16.91
CA PRO A 107 -18.19 9.71 -16.94
C PRO A 107 -19.32 9.84 -15.91
N LYS A 108 -19.11 10.65 -14.88
CA LYS A 108 -20.05 10.82 -13.78
C LYS A 108 -20.03 12.23 -13.21
N ASP A 109 -21.17 12.67 -12.68
CA ASP A 109 -21.26 13.92 -11.95
C ASP A 109 -20.43 13.84 -10.66
N LYS A 110 -19.70 14.91 -10.36
CA LYS A 110 -18.86 15.01 -9.18
C LYS A 110 -19.73 15.40 -7.96
N THR A 111 -20.15 14.41 -7.19
CA THR A 111 -21.01 14.54 -6.00
C THR A 111 -20.23 14.53 -4.69
N LEU A 112 -18.98 14.07 -4.70
CA LEU A 112 -18.06 14.12 -3.58
C LEU A 112 -17.02 15.20 -3.83
N ASP A 113 -16.72 16.00 -2.82
CA ASP A 113 -15.65 17.00 -2.94
C ASP A 113 -14.28 16.37 -2.67
N ILE A 114 -14.16 15.57 -1.59
CA ILE A 114 -12.88 14.97 -1.19
C ILE A 114 -13.07 13.49 -0.85
N VAL A 115 -12.22 12.65 -1.39
CA VAL A 115 -12.12 11.23 -1.01
C VAL A 115 -10.69 10.91 -0.56
N PHE A 116 -10.57 10.11 0.48
CA PHE A 116 -9.34 9.46 0.91
C PHE A 116 -9.60 7.97 1.15
N ALA A 117 -8.67 7.11 0.77
CA ALA A 117 -8.70 5.69 1.08
C ALA A 117 -7.34 5.21 1.59
N GLY A 118 -7.32 4.70 2.81
CA GLY A 118 -6.10 4.17 3.43
C GLY A 118 -6.25 3.98 4.92
N ASP A 119 -5.37 3.16 5.49
CA ASP A 119 -5.30 2.98 6.94
C ASP A 119 -4.74 4.25 7.58
N ILE A 120 -5.55 4.89 8.42
CA ILE A 120 -5.17 6.09 9.17
C ILE A 120 -4.55 5.69 10.51
N PHE A 121 -5.05 4.60 11.12
CA PHE A 121 -4.67 4.23 12.47
C PHE A 121 -3.19 3.90 12.61
N HIS A 122 -2.61 3.20 11.64
CA HIS A 122 -1.20 2.77 11.68
C HIS A 122 -0.22 3.75 11.00
N SER A 123 -0.68 4.96 10.62
CA SER A 123 0.18 6.02 10.07
C SER A 123 0.09 7.29 10.88
N THR A 124 1.20 7.76 11.41
CA THR A 124 1.29 9.02 12.17
C THR A 124 0.93 10.21 11.30
N LYS A 125 1.49 10.30 10.12
CA LYS A 125 1.25 11.35 9.15
C LYS A 125 -0.25 11.49 8.81
N ARG A 126 -0.92 10.37 8.52
CA ARG A 126 -2.36 10.36 8.20
C ARG A 126 -3.22 10.75 9.40
N ARG A 127 -2.84 10.29 10.61
CA ARG A 127 -3.54 10.66 11.86
C ARG A 127 -3.47 12.16 12.15
N GLU A 128 -2.41 12.82 11.76
CA GLU A 128 -2.22 14.26 11.96
C GLU A 128 -2.96 15.09 10.89
N ILE A 129 -2.85 14.71 9.63
CA ILE A 129 -3.33 15.51 8.49
C ILE A 129 -4.84 15.31 8.26
N ILE A 130 -5.35 14.08 8.25
CA ILE A 130 -6.75 13.80 7.89
C ILE A 130 -7.75 14.53 8.78
N PRO A 131 -7.62 14.56 10.11
CA PRO A 131 -8.55 15.32 10.97
C PRO A 131 -8.54 16.82 10.69
N LYS A 132 -7.40 17.40 10.33
CA LYS A 132 -7.28 18.84 9.98
C LYS A 132 -8.03 19.13 8.68
N ILE A 133 -7.90 18.27 7.67
CA ILE A 133 -8.64 18.38 6.41
C ILE A 133 -10.15 18.30 6.67
N VAL A 134 -10.61 17.29 7.42
CA VAL A 134 -12.02 17.12 7.76
C VAL A 134 -12.56 18.33 8.51
N LYS A 135 -11.79 18.90 9.43
CA LYS A 135 -12.17 20.12 10.16
C LYS A 135 -12.23 21.35 9.26
N ARG A 136 -11.21 21.57 8.42
CA ARG A 136 -11.11 22.73 7.53
C ARG A 136 -12.21 22.75 6.48
N TYR A 137 -12.54 21.59 5.93
CA TYR A 137 -13.50 21.41 4.86
C TYR A 137 -14.82 20.77 5.34
N ALA A 138 -15.22 21.03 6.60
CA ALA A 138 -16.43 20.44 7.20
C ALA A 138 -17.74 20.75 6.43
N HIS A 139 -17.73 21.82 5.61
CA HIS A 139 -18.85 22.23 4.77
C HIS A 139 -18.87 21.47 3.42
N LYS A 140 -17.89 20.64 3.13
CA LYS A 140 -17.74 19.85 1.90
C LYS A 140 -18.21 18.42 2.09
N SER A 141 -18.54 17.77 0.98
CA SER A 141 -18.85 16.34 0.95
C SER A 141 -17.56 15.52 0.98
N ILE A 142 -17.24 14.93 2.14
CA ILE A 142 -15.99 14.19 2.37
C ILE A 142 -16.30 12.71 2.65
N CYS A 143 -15.54 11.81 2.02
CA CYS A 143 -15.61 10.37 2.26
C CYS A 143 -14.23 9.80 2.58
N ILE A 144 -14.08 9.21 3.77
CA ILE A 144 -12.82 8.64 4.27
C ILE A 144 -12.98 7.13 4.46
N TRP A 145 -12.31 6.34 3.64
CA TRP A 145 -12.23 4.89 3.75
C TRP A 145 -10.97 4.43 4.49
N GLY A 146 -11.09 3.34 5.24
CA GLY A 146 -10.00 2.74 6.01
C GLY A 146 -10.20 2.84 7.51
N LEU A 147 -9.30 2.21 8.26
CA LEU A 147 -9.36 2.21 9.72
C LEU A 147 -8.88 3.55 10.27
N TYR A 148 -9.77 4.24 10.99
CA TYR A 148 -9.46 5.47 11.73
C TYR A 148 -9.18 5.19 13.21
N LYS A 149 -9.96 4.27 13.79
CA LYS A 149 -9.79 3.79 15.18
C LYS A 149 -9.97 2.28 15.22
N PRO A 150 -9.18 1.58 16.06
CA PRO A 150 -9.37 0.15 16.22
C PRO A 150 -10.76 -0.14 16.77
N TYR A 151 -11.33 -1.24 16.37
CA TYR A 151 -12.66 -1.70 16.78
C TYR A 151 -12.61 -2.29 18.21
N TYR A 152 -12.02 -1.54 19.17
CA TYR A 152 -11.94 -1.97 20.54
C TYR A 152 -13.14 -1.46 21.36
N LYS A 153 -13.98 -2.40 21.82
CA LYS A 153 -14.93 -2.23 22.95
C LYS A 153 -15.79 -0.95 22.88
N GLY A 154 -16.55 -0.75 21.81
CA GLY A 154 -17.52 0.34 21.77
C GLY A 154 -16.97 1.74 21.50
N LEU A 155 -15.67 1.89 21.21
CA LEU A 155 -15.05 3.20 20.86
C LEU A 155 -15.63 3.85 19.59
N TRP A 156 -16.34 3.09 18.78
CA TRP A 156 -17.14 3.64 17.67
C TRP A 156 -18.22 4.62 18.15
N THR A 157 -18.68 4.49 19.40
CA THR A 157 -19.66 5.40 19.99
C THR A 157 -19.12 6.80 20.26
N TRP A 158 -17.79 6.98 20.26
CA TRP A 158 -17.15 8.28 20.56
C TRP A 158 -17.00 9.19 19.33
N LEU A 159 -17.33 8.72 18.15
CA LEU A 159 -17.43 9.57 16.98
C LEU A 159 -18.80 10.27 17.02
N THR A 160 -18.81 11.57 16.75
CA THR A 160 -20.06 12.32 16.59
C THR A 160 -20.84 11.78 15.37
N ARG A 161 -22.13 12.15 15.27
CA ARG A 161 -22.96 11.74 14.12
C ARG A 161 -22.35 12.22 12.80
N GLU A 162 -21.85 13.45 12.77
CA GLU A 162 -21.17 14.06 11.60
C GLU A 162 -19.89 13.30 11.25
N GLN A 163 -19.06 12.98 12.25
CA GLN A 163 -17.84 12.20 12.04
C GLN A 163 -18.13 10.82 11.44
N LYS A 164 -19.23 10.15 11.87
CA LYS A 164 -19.64 8.86 11.32
C LYS A 164 -20.08 8.94 9.86
N GLN A 165 -20.56 10.08 9.40
CA GLN A 165 -20.87 10.28 7.99
C GLN A 165 -19.62 10.37 7.13
N VAL A 166 -18.56 11.01 7.63
CA VAL A 166 -17.28 11.19 6.94
C VAL A 166 -16.41 9.93 7.00
N TYR A 167 -16.15 9.42 8.21
CA TYR A 167 -15.27 8.27 8.43
C TYR A 167 -16.06 6.96 8.34
N LYS A 168 -15.76 6.14 7.34
CA LYS A 168 -16.39 4.82 7.19
C LYS A 168 -15.84 3.79 8.18
N ASN A 169 -14.61 3.99 8.66
CA ASN A 169 -13.88 3.13 9.63
C ASN A 169 -13.89 1.64 9.26
N ARG A 170 -13.82 1.33 7.98
CA ARG A 170 -13.80 -0.02 7.41
C ARG A 170 -13.10 -0.01 6.06
N ASN A 171 -12.63 -1.16 5.66
CA ASN A 171 -12.16 -1.36 4.30
C ASN A 171 -13.34 -1.33 3.31
N THR A 172 -13.01 -1.13 2.04
CA THR A 172 -13.98 -1.11 0.95
C THR A 172 -13.47 -1.97 -0.20
N THR A 173 -14.33 -2.22 -1.19
CA THR A 173 -13.98 -2.96 -2.39
C THR A 173 -13.37 -2.04 -3.45
N ALA A 174 -12.59 -2.61 -4.37
CA ALA A 174 -12.06 -1.88 -5.53
C ALA A 174 -13.19 -1.24 -6.36
N GLN A 175 -14.29 -1.95 -6.57
CA GLN A 175 -15.45 -1.44 -7.28
C GLN A 175 -16.06 -0.19 -6.61
N GLN A 176 -16.19 -0.19 -5.28
CA GLN A 176 -16.68 0.98 -4.55
C GLN A 176 -15.69 2.13 -4.63
N LEU A 177 -14.38 1.86 -4.52
CA LEU A 177 -13.35 2.90 -4.66
C LEU A 177 -13.34 3.49 -6.07
N ASN A 178 -13.40 2.66 -7.12
CA ASN A 178 -13.50 3.14 -8.49
C ASN A 178 -14.71 4.05 -8.67
N ASN A 179 -15.87 3.66 -8.11
CA ASN A 179 -17.06 4.48 -8.14
C ASN A 179 -16.86 5.82 -7.42
N ASP A 180 -16.34 5.82 -6.19
CA ASP A 180 -16.14 7.03 -5.39
C ASP A 180 -15.08 7.96 -6.01
N TYR A 181 -14.01 7.41 -6.58
CA TYR A 181 -13.00 8.18 -7.29
C TYR A 181 -13.61 8.91 -8.50
N ASN A 182 -14.41 8.21 -9.30
CA ASN A 182 -15.08 8.82 -10.44
C ASN A 182 -16.12 9.90 -10.06
N HIS A 183 -16.71 9.80 -8.86
CA HIS A 183 -17.64 10.81 -8.32
C HIS A 183 -16.95 11.97 -7.58
N SER A 184 -15.63 11.93 -7.41
CA SER A 184 -14.91 12.90 -6.59
C SER A 184 -14.29 14.02 -7.40
N ARG A 185 -14.25 15.23 -6.81
CA ARG A 185 -13.51 16.38 -7.36
C ARG A 185 -12.03 16.22 -7.11
N VAL A 186 -11.67 15.85 -5.86
CA VAL A 186 -10.29 15.69 -5.40
C VAL A 186 -10.16 14.37 -4.65
N ILE A 187 -9.10 13.65 -4.94
CA ILE A 187 -8.73 12.44 -4.20
C ILE A 187 -7.38 12.68 -3.53
N LEU A 188 -7.37 12.53 -2.21
CA LEU A 188 -6.15 12.64 -1.43
C LEU A 188 -5.43 11.30 -1.42
N ASN A 189 -4.16 11.32 -1.77
CA ASN A 189 -3.26 10.19 -1.63
C ASN A 189 -2.10 10.60 -0.70
N ILE A 190 -2.10 10.08 0.50
CA ILE A 190 -1.06 10.33 1.49
C ILE A 190 -0.30 9.03 1.67
N HIS A 191 0.98 9.01 1.32
CA HIS A 191 1.84 7.84 1.46
C HIS A 191 2.01 7.42 2.91
N HIS A 192 2.21 6.14 3.14
CA HIS A 192 2.66 5.64 4.44
C HIS A 192 4.13 5.99 4.63
N GLU A 193 4.59 6.11 5.89
CA GLU A 193 5.96 6.52 6.24
C GLU A 193 7.08 5.63 5.68
N GLN A 194 6.75 4.40 5.31
CA GLN A 194 7.69 3.48 4.64
C GLN A 194 8.00 3.85 3.18
N GLN A 195 7.15 4.70 2.57
CA GLN A 195 7.24 5.05 1.16
C GLN A 195 7.98 6.37 0.99
N LYS A 196 9.29 6.29 0.80
CA LYS A 196 10.18 7.46 0.71
C LYS A 196 10.57 7.78 -0.72
N ASN A 197 10.71 6.75 -1.57
CA ASN A 197 11.09 6.90 -2.97
C ASN A 197 10.42 5.83 -3.84
N GLY A 198 9.14 5.68 -3.67
CA GLY A 198 8.26 4.75 -4.39
C GLY A 198 6.83 5.27 -4.37
N ALA A 199 5.92 4.59 -5.06
CA ALA A 199 4.51 4.94 -5.11
C ALA A 199 3.65 3.79 -4.60
N ASN A 200 2.60 4.11 -3.84
CA ASN A 200 1.58 3.14 -3.48
C ASN A 200 0.65 2.84 -4.68
N PRO A 201 -0.08 1.71 -4.70
CA PRO A 201 -0.99 1.39 -5.80
C PRO A 201 -2.02 2.47 -6.08
N LYS A 202 -2.43 3.25 -5.08
CA LYS A 202 -3.46 4.30 -5.23
C LYS A 202 -3.06 5.43 -6.16
N VAL A 203 -1.77 5.69 -6.32
CA VAL A 203 -1.27 6.64 -7.33
C VAL A 203 -1.80 6.26 -8.71
N PHE A 204 -1.68 4.98 -9.05
CA PHE A 204 -2.07 4.44 -10.35
C PHE A 204 -3.58 4.18 -10.43
N GLU A 205 -4.20 3.71 -9.34
CA GLU A 205 -5.65 3.49 -9.23
C GLU A 205 -6.42 4.79 -9.48
N ILE A 206 -5.99 5.90 -8.88
CA ILE A 206 -6.62 7.21 -9.04
C ILE A 206 -6.39 7.73 -10.46
N ALA A 207 -5.16 7.65 -10.96
CA ALA A 207 -4.83 8.09 -12.32
C ALA A 207 -5.68 7.36 -13.38
N ALA A 208 -5.89 6.04 -13.23
CA ALA A 208 -6.72 5.24 -14.13
C ALA A 208 -8.18 5.71 -14.20
N THR A 209 -8.69 6.35 -13.13
CA THR A 209 -10.05 6.93 -13.15
C THR A 209 -10.12 8.31 -13.84
N GLY A 210 -8.98 8.92 -14.16
CA GLY A 210 -8.91 10.28 -14.70
C GLY A 210 -9.33 11.36 -13.68
N SER A 211 -9.39 11.04 -12.39
CA SER A 211 -9.77 11.98 -11.33
C SER A 211 -8.56 12.74 -10.81
N TYR A 212 -8.77 14.00 -10.38
CA TYR A 212 -7.68 14.82 -9.88
C TYR A 212 -7.18 14.31 -8.53
N GLN A 213 -5.87 14.07 -8.46
CA GLN A 213 -5.17 13.58 -7.27
C GLN A 213 -4.35 14.70 -6.63
N ILE A 214 -4.40 14.78 -5.30
CA ILE A 214 -3.43 15.53 -4.49
C ILE A 214 -2.61 14.53 -3.71
N CYS A 215 -1.28 14.56 -3.88
CA CYS A 215 -0.35 13.56 -3.37
C CYS A 215 0.80 14.24 -2.61
N ASP A 216 1.27 13.63 -1.55
CA ASP A 216 2.47 14.08 -0.86
C ASP A 216 3.73 13.79 -1.70
N ALA A 217 4.65 14.76 -1.70
CA ALA A 217 5.89 14.71 -2.46
C ALA A 217 6.81 13.59 -1.99
N ASN A 218 7.44 12.93 -2.95
CA ASN A 218 8.68 12.19 -2.81
C ASN A 218 9.39 12.14 -4.18
N PRO A 219 10.68 11.81 -4.27
CA PRO A 219 11.43 11.88 -5.52
C PRO A 219 10.81 11.06 -6.66
N TYR A 220 10.21 9.91 -6.37
CA TYR A 220 9.59 9.08 -7.40
C TYR A 220 8.27 9.67 -7.90
N ILE A 221 7.47 10.30 -7.04
CA ILE A 221 6.23 10.98 -7.44
C ILE A 221 6.54 12.19 -8.34
N GLU A 222 7.57 12.95 -8.02
CA GLU A 222 8.01 14.09 -8.84
C GLU A 222 8.58 13.63 -10.20
N GLU A 223 9.30 12.51 -10.22
CA GLU A 223 9.77 11.87 -11.47
C GLU A 223 8.58 11.38 -12.34
N LEU A 224 7.53 10.84 -11.69
CA LEU A 224 6.38 10.25 -12.38
C LEU A 224 5.42 11.31 -12.96
N PHE A 225 5.31 12.49 -12.32
CA PHE A 225 4.40 13.57 -12.70
C PHE A 225 5.11 14.92 -12.83
N PRO A 226 6.06 15.06 -13.80
CA PRO A 226 6.94 16.21 -13.89
C PRO A 226 6.24 17.48 -14.41
N ASN A 227 5.05 17.39 -15.00
CA ASN A 227 4.39 18.52 -15.65
C ASN A 227 3.14 19.01 -14.89
N GLY A 228 2.96 18.62 -13.63
CA GLY A 228 1.83 19.04 -12.82
C GLY A 228 0.50 18.34 -13.17
N GLU A 229 0.56 17.10 -13.62
CA GLU A 229 -0.61 16.27 -13.91
C GLU A 229 -1.45 16.00 -12.68
N ILE A 230 -0.85 16.09 -11.50
CA ILE A 230 -1.48 15.98 -10.19
C ILE A 230 -1.02 17.12 -9.27
N GLY A 231 -1.76 17.39 -8.20
CA GLY A 231 -1.30 18.29 -7.14
C GLY A 231 -0.26 17.58 -6.26
N ILE A 232 0.96 18.11 -6.18
CA ILE A 232 2.01 17.59 -5.30
C ILE A 232 2.24 18.62 -4.19
N TYR A 233 2.33 18.16 -2.94
CA TYR A 233 2.61 19.02 -1.79
C TYR A 233 3.77 18.48 -0.95
N HIS A 234 4.62 19.37 -0.44
CA HIS A 234 5.78 19.04 0.40
C HIS A 234 5.49 19.23 1.89
N ASP A 235 4.56 20.14 2.19
CA ASP A 235 4.15 20.41 3.56
C ASP A 235 2.65 20.69 3.70
N GLU A 236 2.22 20.92 4.95
CA GLU A 236 0.81 21.16 5.26
C GLU A 236 0.30 22.48 4.65
N GLN A 237 1.15 23.51 4.55
CA GLN A 237 0.75 24.79 4.01
C GLN A 237 0.47 24.69 2.50
N GLU A 238 1.33 24.00 1.77
CA GLU A 238 1.13 23.71 0.35
C GLU A 238 -0.13 22.89 0.13
N LEU A 239 -0.34 21.82 0.93
CA LEU A 239 -1.56 21.00 0.85
C LEU A 239 -2.84 21.83 0.96
N PHE A 240 -2.87 22.83 1.83
CA PHE A 240 -4.05 23.68 2.02
C PHE A 240 -4.17 24.84 1.03
N ASN A 241 -3.18 25.04 0.18
CA ASN A 241 -3.20 26.04 -0.90
C ASN A 241 -3.59 25.43 -2.26
N LEU A 242 -3.50 24.09 -2.39
CA LEU A 242 -4.00 23.31 -3.55
C LEU A 242 -5.53 23.16 -3.50
#